data_686bfd51e97c7a95afae96adda07149c
#
_entry.id   686bfd51e97c7a95afae96adda07149c
#
_cell.length_a   1.000
_cell.length_b   1.000
_cell.length_c   1.000
_cell.angle_alpha   90.00
_cell.angle_beta   90.00
_cell.angle_gamma   90.00
#
_symmetry.space_group_name_H-M   'P 1'
#
loop_
_entity.id
_entity.type
_entity.pdbx_description
1 polymer ?
#
loop_
_entity_poly.entity_id
_entity_poly.type
_entity_poly.pdbx_seq_one_letter_code
_entity_poly.pdbx_strand_id
1 'polypeptide(L)'
;MKRGVTLLPNTSGAKTAEEAIFAAQLAREALGTNWLKLEIHPDARWLLPDPIETLKAAEALVKQGFVVLPYCGADPVLCKRLEEVGCAAVMPLGAPIGSNQGLETKTMLEIIIQQATVPVVVDAGIGVPSHAAQALEMGADAVLVNTAIAVADDPVMMATAFRLAVEAGLLARQAGAGES
;
A
#
# COMPACT_ATOMS: atom_id res chain seq x y z
N MET A 1 4.90 23.61 2.77
CA MET A 1 5.61 22.32 2.93
C MET A 1 6.96 22.42 2.23
N LYS A 2 8.07 22.35 2.98
CA LYS A 2 9.39 22.73 2.46
C LYS A 2 10.37 21.58 2.17
N ARG A 3 9.94 20.33 1.99
CA ARG A 3 10.86 19.18 1.83
C ARG A 3 10.52 18.19 0.72
N GLY A 4 9.75 18.57 -0.30
CA GLY A 4 9.45 17.67 -1.44
C GLY A 4 8.63 16.41 -1.08
N VAL A 5 7.89 16.45 0.05
CA VAL A 5 7.02 15.37 0.47
C VAL A 5 5.64 15.57 -0.17
N THR A 6 5.16 14.57 -0.88
CA THR A 6 3.80 14.53 -1.39
C THR A 6 2.86 14.00 -0.31
N LEU A 7 1.74 14.70 -0.09
CA LEU A 7 0.70 14.21 0.82
C LEU A 7 -0.11 13.13 0.12
N LEU A 8 -0.32 12.04 0.85
CA LEU A 8 -1.18 10.92 0.45
C LEU A 8 -2.25 10.73 1.54
N PRO A 9 -3.33 11.54 1.53
CA PRO A 9 -4.45 11.33 2.45
C PRO A 9 -5.10 9.97 2.21
N ASN A 10 -5.68 9.38 3.27
CA ASN A 10 -6.38 8.12 3.17
C ASN A 10 -7.83 8.22 3.66
N THR A 11 -8.64 7.24 3.30
CA THR A 11 -10.05 7.11 3.67
C THR A 11 -10.26 6.14 4.83
N SER A 12 -9.24 5.88 5.63
CA SER A 12 -9.30 4.97 6.79
C SER A 12 -10.47 5.33 7.71
N GLY A 13 -11.24 4.32 8.08
CA GLY A 13 -12.49 4.46 8.83
C GLY A 13 -13.75 4.37 7.98
N ALA A 14 -13.67 4.54 6.66
CA ALA A 14 -14.78 4.28 5.76
C ALA A 14 -15.14 2.78 5.74
N LYS A 15 -16.44 2.50 5.73
CA LYS A 15 -16.98 1.13 5.69
C LYS A 15 -17.64 0.78 4.36
N THR A 16 -17.98 1.79 3.57
CA THR A 16 -18.61 1.66 2.26
C THR A 16 -17.91 2.53 1.22
N ALA A 17 -18.20 2.26 -0.06
CA ALA A 17 -17.69 3.07 -1.16
C ALA A 17 -18.16 4.52 -1.07
N GLU A 18 -19.42 4.75 -0.69
CA GLU A 18 -19.99 6.08 -0.57
C GLU A 18 -19.26 6.92 0.51
N GLU A 19 -18.97 6.31 1.67
CA GLU A 19 -18.22 6.97 2.74
C GLU A 19 -16.79 7.32 2.30
N ALA A 20 -16.12 6.38 1.61
CA ALA A 20 -14.77 6.60 1.10
C ALA A 20 -14.72 7.71 0.04
N ILE A 21 -15.69 7.74 -0.90
CA ILE A 21 -15.79 8.78 -1.93
C ILE A 21 -16.00 10.16 -1.27
N PHE A 22 -16.89 10.24 -0.29
CA PHE A 22 -17.14 11.48 0.43
C PHE A 22 -15.90 11.97 1.18
N ALA A 23 -15.22 11.07 1.91
CA ALA A 23 -13.96 11.39 2.61
C ALA A 23 -12.86 11.87 1.66
N ALA A 24 -12.74 11.24 0.48
CA ALA A 24 -11.78 11.61 -0.55
C ALA A 24 -12.04 13.03 -1.08
N GLN A 25 -13.30 13.38 -1.34
CA GLN A 25 -13.69 14.72 -1.80
C GLN A 25 -13.36 15.80 -0.75
N LEU A 26 -13.64 15.53 0.53
CA LEU A 26 -13.26 16.43 1.62
C LEU A 26 -11.73 16.60 1.72
N ALA A 27 -10.98 15.51 1.60
CA ALA A 27 -9.52 15.55 1.64
C ALA A 27 -8.93 16.38 0.48
N ARG A 28 -9.49 16.26 -0.72
CA ARG A 28 -9.09 17.04 -1.91
C ARG A 28 -9.29 18.54 -1.66
N GLU A 29 -10.45 18.95 -1.17
CA GLU A 29 -10.75 20.33 -0.87
C GLU A 29 -9.84 20.89 0.25
N ALA A 30 -9.63 20.10 1.31
CA ALA A 30 -8.84 20.54 2.45
C ALA A 30 -7.32 20.61 2.19
N LEU A 31 -6.79 19.70 1.37
CA LEU A 31 -5.34 19.52 1.19
C LEU A 31 -4.84 19.93 -0.20
N GLY A 32 -5.73 20.22 -1.15
CA GLY A 32 -5.36 20.63 -2.51
C GLY A 32 -4.59 19.53 -3.28
N THR A 33 -4.92 18.27 -3.04
CA THR A 33 -4.26 17.13 -3.71
C THR A 33 -5.27 16.15 -4.26
N ASN A 34 -4.98 15.57 -5.43
CA ASN A 34 -5.76 14.48 -6.00
C ASN A 34 -5.20 13.09 -5.62
N TRP A 35 -4.05 13.02 -4.96
CA TRP A 35 -3.50 11.76 -4.48
C TRP A 35 -4.33 11.21 -3.34
N LEU A 36 -4.61 9.92 -3.37
CA LEU A 36 -5.46 9.28 -2.38
C LEU A 36 -5.05 7.82 -2.14
N LYS A 37 -4.83 7.45 -0.89
CA LYS A 37 -4.82 6.06 -0.45
C LYS A 37 -6.26 5.67 -0.11
N LEU A 38 -6.84 4.78 -0.90
CA LEU A 38 -8.20 4.29 -0.71
C LEU A 38 -8.19 3.11 0.27
N GLU A 39 -8.87 3.27 1.40
CA GLU A 39 -9.05 2.23 2.41
C GLU A 39 -10.52 2.11 2.80
N ILE A 40 -11.06 0.89 2.77
CA ILE A 40 -12.44 0.59 3.21
C ILE A 40 -12.40 -0.67 4.07
N HIS A 41 -12.73 -0.52 5.36
CA HIS A 41 -12.68 -1.58 6.36
C HIS A 41 -14.05 -1.80 6.99
N PRO A 42 -14.81 -2.81 6.60
CA PRO A 42 -16.14 -3.07 7.19
C PRO A 42 -16.05 -3.47 8.67
N ASP A 43 -14.98 -4.15 9.09
CA ASP A 43 -14.73 -4.52 10.49
C ASP A 43 -13.50 -3.79 11.05
N ALA A 44 -13.73 -2.89 12.01
CA ALA A 44 -12.69 -2.09 12.64
C ALA A 44 -11.69 -2.89 13.51
N ARG A 45 -11.98 -4.15 13.85
CA ARG A 45 -11.07 -4.99 14.64
C ARG A 45 -9.94 -5.56 13.79
N TRP A 46 -10.28 -6.02 12.59
CA TRP A 46 -9.35 -6.73 11.73
C TRP A 46 -8.75 -5.86 10.64
N LEU A 47 -9.41 -4.74 10.31
CA LEU A 47 -8.97 -3.77 9.30
C LEU A 47 -8.68 -4.42 7.94
N LEU A 48 -9.40 -5.51 7.64
CA LEU A 48 -9.29 -6.17 6.34
C LEU A 48 -10.08 -5.38 5.30
N PRO A 49 -9.52 -5.19 4.09
CA PRO A 49 -10.16 -4.40 3.05
C PRO A 49 -11.33 -5.15 2.42
N ASP A 50 -12.43 -4.44 2.16
CA ASP A 50 -13.57 -4.97 1.40
C ASP A 50 -13.25 -4.92 -0.10
N PRO A 51 -13.18 -6.05 -0.81
CA PRO A 51 -12.80 -6.07 -2.22
C PRO A 51 -13.86 -5.46 -3.14
N ILE A 52 -15.14 -5.59 -2.80
CA ILE A 52 -16.26 -5.12 -3.64
C ILE A 52 -16.39 -3.60 -3.51
N GLU A 53 -16.45 -3.10 -2.28
CA GLU A 53 -16.57 -1.67 -2.01
C GLU A 53 -15.31 -0.91 -2.45
N THR A 54 -14.12 -1.52 -2.31
CA THR A 54 -12.86 -0.93 -2.79
C THR A 54 -12.86 -0.78 -4.31
N LEU A 55 -13.26 -1.80 -5.07
CA LEU A 55 -13.31 -1.71 -6.53
C LEU A 55 -14.34 -0.68 -7.00
N LYS A 56 -15.52 -0.65 -6.38
CA LYS A 56 -16.59 0.32 -6.67
C LYS A 56 -16.14 1.76 -6.41
N ALA A 57 -15.49 2.01 -5.27
CA ALA A 57 -14.98 3.33 -4.93
C ALA A 57 -13.83 3.75 -5.84
N ALA A 58 -12.91 2.83 -6.14
CA ALA A 58 -11.78 3.09 -7.03
C ALA A 58 -12.24 3.56 -8.42
N GLU A 59 -13.17 2.84 -9.04
CA GLU A 59 -13.74 3.22 -10.34
C GLU A 59 -14.37 4.62 -10.32
N ALA A 60 -15.15 4.93 -9.28
CA ALA A 60 -15.80 6.22 -9.14
C ALA A 60 -14.80 7.36 -8.91
N LEU A 61 -13.77 7.14 -8.09
CA LEU A 61 -12.75 8.14 -7.77
C LEU A 61 -11.81 8.41 -8.95
N VAL A 62 -11.41 7.37 -9.69
CA VAL A 62 -10.63 7.54 -10.93
C VAL A 62 -11.38 8.40 -11.94
N LYS A 63 -12.68 8.16 -12.14
CA LYS A 63 -13.54 8.99 -13.02
C LYS A 63 -13.64 10.45 -12.56
N GLN A 64 -13.45 10.71 -11.25
CA GLN A 64 -13.43 12.06 -10.69
C GLN A 64 -12.02 12.71 -10.72
N GLY A 65 -11.03 12.07 -11.33
CA GLY A 65 -9.67 12.59 -11.51
C GLY A 65 -8.75 12.41 -10.31
N PHE A 66 -9.07 11.50 -9.37
CA PHE A 66 -8.14 11.14 -8.30
C PHE A 66 -7.04 10.21 -8.81
N VAL A 67 -5.86 10.35 -8.22
CA VAL A 67 -4.75 9.42 -8.34
C VAL A 67 -4.91 8.40 -7.22
N VAL A 68 -5.54 7.27 -7.53
CA VAL A 68 -6.00 6.29 -6.53
C VAL A 68 -4.96 5.20 -6.31
N LEU A 69 -4.59 4.99 -5.05
CA LEU A 69 -3.73 3.90 -4.56
C LEU A 69 -4.57 3.06 -3.58
N PRO A 70 -5.21 1.97 -4.02
CA PRO A 70 -6.11 1.19 -3.18
C PRO A 70 -5.37 0.19 -2.30
N TYR A 71 -5.61 0.22 -0.98
CA TYR A 71 -5.28 -0.87 -0.08
C TYR A 71 -6.24 -2.04 -0.32
N CYS A 72 -5.70 -3.22 -0.55
CA CYS A 72 -6.49 -4.39 -0.92
C CYS A 72 -5.92 -5.70 -0.34
N GLY A 73 -6.70 -6.75 -0.37
CA GLY A 73 -6.20 -8.11 -0.14
C GLY A 73 -5.13 -8.49 -1.17
N ALA A 74 -4.24 -9.41 -0.83
CA ALA A 74 -3.27 -9.95 -1.78
C ALA A 74 -3.97 -10.94 -2.74
N ASP A 75 -4.89 -10.42 -3.53
CA ASP A 75 -5.65 -11.14 -4.55
C ASP A 75 -5.21 -10.67 -5.95
N PRO A 76 -4.53 -11.53 -6.73
CA PRO A 76 -4.06 -11.16 -8.06
C PRO A 76 -5.17 -10.73 -9.02
N VAL A 77 -6.37 -11.35 -8.90
CA VAL A 77 -7.52 -11.02 -9.76
C VAL A 77 -8.07 -9.63 -9.41
N LEU A 78 -8.20 -9.35 -8.11
CA LEU A 78 -8.64 -8.03 -7.66
C LEU A 78 -7.63 -6.93 -8.06
N CYS A 79 -6.33 -7.17 -7.84
CA CYS A 79 -5.29 -6.22 -8.25
C CYS A 79 -5.37 -5.89 -9.74
N LYS A 80 -5.59 -6.91 -10.58
CA LYS A 80 -5.76 -6.70 -12.02
C LYS A 80 -6.99 -5.84 -12.36
N ARG A 81 -8.12 -6.09 -11.70
CA ARG A 81 -9.34 -5.27 -11.87
C ARG A 81 -9.14 -3.83 -11.41
N LEU A 82 -8.37 -3.60 -10.34
CA LEU A 82 -8.03 -2.26 -9.86
C LEU A 82 -7.15 -1.51 -10.88
N GLU A 83 -6.21 -2.18 -11.54
CA GLU A 83 -5.47 -1.60 -12.66
C GLU A 83 -6.41 -1.22 -13.83
N GLU A 84 -7.30 -2.14 -14.21
CA GLU A 84 -8.22 -1.98 -15.35
C GLU A 84 -9.19 -0.79 -15.17
N VAL A 85 -9.60 -0.48 -13.93
CA VAL A 85 -10.41 0.72 -13.65
C VAL A 85 -9.58 2.00 -13.58
N GLY A 86 -8.24 1.92 -13.70
CA GLY A 86 -7.34 3.06 -13.81
C GLY A 86 -6.68 3.51 -12.51
N CYS A 87 -6.56 2.63 -11.51
CA CYS A 87 -5.76 2.93 -10.32
C CYS A 87 -4.29 3.18 -10.69
N ALA A 88 -3.67 4.14 -10.00
CA ALA A 88 -2.28 4.54 -10.28
C ALA A 88 -1.23 3.58 -9.71
N ALA A 89 -1.62 2.73 -8.77
CA ALA A 89 -0.84 1.67 -8.15
C ALA A 89 -1.80 0.65 -7.56
N VAL A 90 -1.29 -0.49 -7.08
CA VAL A 90 -2.02 -1.41 -6.20
C VAL A 90 -1.25 -1.59 -4.90
N MET A 91 -1.97 -1.70 -3.78
CA MET A 91 -1.37 -1.78 -2.45
C MET A 91 -1.84 -3.06 -1.73
N PRO A 92 -1.40 -4.25 -2.19
CA PRO A 92 -1.75 -5.51 -1.54
C PRO A 92 -1.10 -5.64 -0.18
N LEU A 93 -1.85 -6.21 0.79
CA LEU A 93 -1.33 -6.46 2.14
C LEU A 93 -0.28 -7.59 2.17
N GLY A 94 0.78 -7.40 2.95
CA GLY A 94 1.71 -8.46 3.30
C GLY A 94 1.15 -9.38 4.40
N ALA A 95 0.55 -8.77 5.42
CA ALA A 95 -0.18 -9.41 6.52
C ALA A 95 -1.18 -8.39 7.09
N PRO A 96 -2.11 -8.76 7.97
CA PRO A 96 -3.08 -7.83 8.54
C PRO A 96 -2.44 -6.59 9.17
N ILE A 97 -3.11 -5.43 9.07
CA ILE A 97 -2.64 -4.16 9.65
C ILE A 97 -2.31 -4.35 11.13
N GLY A 98 -1.15 -3.87 11.57
CA GLY A 98 -0.71 -3.91 12.96
C GLY A 98 -0.18 -5.25 13.46
N SER A 99 -0.18 -6.30 12.62
CA SER A 99 0.25 -7.66 13.02
C SER A 99 1.77 -7.84 13.11
N ASN A 100 2.55 -7.03 12.40
CA ASN A 100 4.02 -7.14 12.25
C ASN A 100 4.50 -8.53 11.77
N GLN A 101 3.62 -9.31 11.10
CA GLN A 101 3.90 -10.69 10.69
C GLN A 101 4.71 -10.82 9.40
N GLY A 102 4.93 -9.71 8.69
CA GLY A 102 5.75 -9.67 7.49
C GLY A 102 4.98 -10.00 6.20
N LEU A 103 5.56 -10.85 5.36
CA LEU A 103 5.04 -11.18 4.03
C LEU A 103 4.33 -12.55 4.04
N GLU A 104 3.29 -12.71 4.86
CA GLU A 104 2.51 -13.96 4.94
C GLU A 104 1.82 -14.30 3.61
N THR A 105 1.56 -13.28 2.78
CA THR A 105 0.95 -13.43 1.46
C THR A 105 1.97 -13.54 0.33
N LYS A 106 3.22 -13.89 0.63
CA LYS A 106 4.37 -13.86 -0.29
C LYS A 106 4.06 -14.43 -1.67
N THR A 107 3.53 -15.64 -1.76
CA THR A 107 3.22 -16.30 -3.05
C THR A 107 2.23 -15.49 -3.90
N MET A 108 1.23 -14.88 -3.26
CA MET A 108 0.26 -14.04 -3.97
C MET A 108 0.90 -12.72 -4.41
N LEU A 109 1.77 -12.13 -3.58
CA LEU A 109 2.53 -10.93 -3.94
C LEU A 109 3.44 -11.18 -5.15
N GLU A 110 4.11 -12.33 -5.24
CA GLU A 110 4.94 -12.72 -6.39
C GLU A 110 4.11 -12.74 -7.68
N ILE A 111 2.91 -13.32 -7.65
CA ILE A 111 2.00 -13.33 -8.82
C ILE A 111 1.57 -11.91 -9.18
N ILE A 112 1.18 -11.10 -8.18
CA ILE A 112 0.76 -9.71 -8.40
C ILE A 112 1.89 -8.91 -9.04
N ILE A 113 3.11 -8.98 -8.50
CA ILE A 113 4.29 -8.27 -9.01
C ILE A 113 4.59 -8.69 -10.46
N GLN A 114 4.51 -9.99 -10.75
CA GLN A 114 4.82 -10.50 -12.09
C GLN A 114 3.83 -10.01 -13.15
N GLN A 115 2.55 -9.86 -12.82
CA GLN A 115 1.50 -9.47 -13.78
C GLN A 115 1.19 -7.98 -13.81
N ALA A 116 1.62 -7.21 -12.80
CA ALA A 116 1.28 -5.81 -12.65
C ALA A 116 1.86 -4.95 -13.78
N THR A 117 1.08 -3.99 -14.25
CA THR A 117 1.49 -2.95 -15.19
C THR A 117 1.56 -1.57 -14.55
N VAL A 118 1.16 -1.48 -13.28
CA VAL A 118 1.26 -0.30 -12.41
C VAL A 118 2.17 -0.63 -11.21
N PRO A 119 2.71 0.36 -10.50
CA PRO A 119 3.49 0.11 -9.29
C PRO A 119 2.77 -0.74 -8.25
N VAL A 120 3.50 -1.68 -7.66
CA VAL A 120 3.05 -2.51 -6.55
C VAL A 120 3.68 -2.03 -5.26
N VAL A 121 2.84 -1.61 -4.31
CA VAL A 121 3.27 -1.17 -2.98
C VAL A 121 2.84 -2.23 -1.97
N VAL A 122 3.78 -2.91 -1.32
CA VAL A 122 3.41 -3.86 -0.25
C VAL A 122 3.04 -3.06 0.99
N ASP A 123 1.77 -3.18 1.38
CA ASP A 123 1.18 -2.45 2.50
C ASP A 123 0.80 -3.41 3.62
N ALA A 124 0.86 -2.95 4.86
CA ALA A 124 0.48 -3.68 6.06
C ALA A 124 1.32 -4.94 6.38
N GLY A 125 1.42 -5.25 7.65
CA GLY A 125 2.13 -6.42 8.15
C GLY A 125 3.65 -6.29 8.23
N ILE A 126 4.25 -5.29 7.60
CA ILE A 126 5.70 -5.05 7.65
C ILE A 126 6.11 -4.76 9.10
N GLY A 127 6.86 -5.66 9.72
CA GLY A 127 7.18 -5.59 11.15
C GLY A 127 8.65 -5.30 11.46
N VAL A 128 9.55 -5.60 10.53
CA VAL A 128 10.99 -5.36 10.68
C VAL A 128 11.63 -4.95 9.34
N PRO A 129 12.79 -4.28 9.36
CA PRO A 129 13.46 -3.82 8.15
C PRO A 129 13.72 -4.90 7.10
N SER A 130 14.03 -6.14 7.51
CA SER A 130 14.25 -7.26 6.59
C SER A 130 13.01 -7.61 5.75
N HIS A 131 11.79 -7.42 6.28
CA HIS A 131 10.58 -7.61 5.48
C HIS A 131 10.48 -6.59 4.34
N ALA A 132 10.90 -5.35 4.58
CA ALA A 132 10.93 -4.32 3.55
C ALA A 132 11.98 -4.64 2.48
N ALA A 133 13.20 -5.03 2.88
CA ALA A 133 14.23 -5.47 1.94
C ALA A 133 13.72 -6.62 1.07
N GLN A 134 13.13 -7.66 1.68
CA GLN A 134 12.57 -8.81 0.98
C GLN A 134 11.49 -8.41 -0.03
N ALA A 135 10.58 -7.49 0.32
CA ALA A 135 9.56 -7.01 -0.60
C ALA A 135 10.17 -6.36 -1.85
N LEU A 136 11.22 -5.52 -1.68
CA LEU A 136 11.91 -4.88 -2.81
C LEU A 136 12.70 -5.89 -3.65
N GLU A 137 13.36 -6.87 -3.02
CA GLU A 137 14.06 -7.97 -3.71
C GLU A 137 13.11 -8.81 -4.56
N MET A 138 11.88 -9.07 -4.08
CA MET A 138 10.82 -9.76 -4.83
C MET A 138 10.33 -8.98 -6.04
N GLY A 139 10.58 -7.69 -6.10
CA GLY A 139 10.19 -6.83 -7.22
C GLY A 139 9.11 -5.80 -6.91
N ALA A 140 8.65 -5.67 -5.67
CA ALA A 140 7.77 -4.57 -5.28
C ALA A 140 8.46 -3.21 -5.53
N ASP A 141 7.67 -2.20 -5.89
CA ASP A 141 8.19 -0.87 -6.19
C ASP A 141 8.35 -0.02 -4.92
N ALA A 142 7.55 -0.31 -3.90
CA ALA A 142 7.64 0.37 -2.61
C ALA A 142 7.04 -0.50 -1.49
N VAL A 143 7.24 -0.05 -0.25
CA VAL A 143 6.57 -0.55 0.94
C VAL A 143 5.94 0.60 1.71
N LEU A 144 4.84 0.33 2.39
CA LEU A 144 4.26 1.25 3.37
C LEU A 144 4.44 0.67 4.77
N VAL A 145 5.07 1.45 5.66
CA VAL A 145 5.40 1.03 7.03
C VAL A 145 4.85 2.08 8.00
N ASN A 146 4.13 1.63 9.01
CA ASN A 146 3.61 2.50 10.06
C ASN A 146 3.84 1.89 11.45
N THR A 147 3.09 0.84 11.82
CA THR A 147 3.07 0.25 13.16
C THR A 147 4.46 -0.10 13.67
N ALA A 148 5.29 -0.76 12.86
CA ALA A 148 6.63 -1.17 13.25
C ALA A 148 7.54 0.00 13.65
N ILE A 149 7.34 1.17 13.07
CA ILE A 149 8.07 2.39 13.46
C ILE A 149 7.43 2.99 14.71
N ALA A 150 6.10 3.09 14.74
CA ALA A 150 5.38 3.77 15.82
C ALA A 150 5.53 3.08 17.19
N VAL A 151 5.65 1.76 17.21
CA VAL A 151 5.78 0.97 18.47
C VAL A 151 7.23 0.67 18.87
N ALA A 152 8.22 1.10 18.09
CA ALA A 152 9.61 0.89 18.40
C ALA A 152 10.05 1.74 19.61
N ASP A 153 10.99 1.23 20.41
CA ASP A 153 11.59 1.98 21.52
C ASP A 153 12.26 3.28 21.04
N ASP A 154 12.88 3.25 19.85
CA ASP A 154 13.39 4.43 19.15
C ASP A 154 12.80 4.49 17.72
N PRO A 155 11.69 5.23 17.53
CA PRO A 155 11.05 5.34 16.23
C PRO A 155 11.93 5.99 15.14
N VAL A 156 12.83 6.92 15.54
CA VAL A 156 13.72 7.61 14.58
C VAL A 156 14.79 6.65 14.06
N MET A 157 15.37 5.86 14.97
CA MET A 157 16.35 4.84 14.59
C MET A 157 15.68 3.75 13.76
N MET A 158 14.47 3.30 14.11
CA MET A 158 13.71 2.31 13.35
C MET A 158 13.37 2.82 11.94
N ALA A 159 12.92 4.06 11.79
CA ALA A 159 12.67 4.66 10.49
C ALA A 159 13.95 4.73 9.63
N THR A 160 15.10 5.02 10.26
CA THR A 160 16.40 5.00 9.58
C THR A 160 16.76 3.58 9.10
N ALA A 161 16.52 2.57 9.95
CA ALA A 161 16.76 1.16 9.59
C ALA A 161 15.88 0.71 8.41
N PHE A 162 14.59 1.09 8.40
CA PHE A 162 13.70 0.81 7.26
C PHE A 162 14.18 1.50 5.98
N ARG A 163 14.61 2.75 6.04
CA ARG A 163 15.19 3.45 4.86
C ARG A 163 16.37 2.68 4.29
N LEU A 164 17.32 2.28 5.13
CA LEU A 164 18.49 1.51 4.71
C LEU A 164 18.13 0.15 4.10
N ALA A 165 17.12 -0.53 4.68
CA ALA A 165 16.64 -1.82 4.18
C ALA A 165 15.98 -1.70 2.79
N VAL A 166 15.19 -0.65 2.57
CA VAL A 166 14.59 -0.36 1.25
C VAL A 166 15.67 -0.07 0.22
N GLU A 167 16.67 0.75 0.56
CA GLU A 167 17.82 1.04 -0.31
C GLU A 167 18.60 -0.23 -0.65
N ALA A 168 18.86 -1.09 0.35
CA ALA A 168 19.58 -2.35 0.16
C ALA A 168 18.81 -3.32 -0.74
N GLY A 169 17.50 -3.53 -0.49
CA GLY A 169 16.66 -4.41 -1.31
C GLY A 169 16.56 -3.94 -2.76
N LEU A 170 16.45 -2.63 -2.98
CA LEU A 170 16.45 -2.05 -4.32
C LEU A 170 17.78 -2.28 -5.04
N LEU A 171 18.91 -2.09 -4.37
CA LEU A 171 20.24 -2.32 -4.94
C LEU A 171 20.46 -3.81 -5.26
N ALA A 172 20.02 -4.72 -4.37
CA ALA A 172 20.09 -6.15 -4.59
C ALA A 172 19.31 -6.57 -5.83
N ARG A 173 18.07 -6.08 -5.99
CA ARG A 173 17.25 -6.29 -7.18
C ARG A 173 17.92 -5.77 -8.45
N GLN A 174 18.51 -4.58 -8.43
CA GLN A 174 19.20 -3.99 -9.58
C GLN A 174 20.48 -4.73 -9.94
N ALA A 175 21.19 -5.26 -8.97
CA ALA A 175 22.39 -6.06 -9.18
C ALA A 175 22.09 -7.44 -9.80
N GLY A 176 20.84 -7.92 -9.66
CA GLY A 176 20.45 -9.29 -10.02
C GLY A 176 20.90 -10.27 -8.95
N ALA A 177 19.98 -10.68 -8.06
CA ALA A 177 20.28 -11.76 -7.12
C ALA A 177 20.55 -13.06 -7.89
N GLY A 178 21.55 -13.83 -7.47
CA GLY A 178 21.86 -15.14 -8.08
C GLY A 178 20.65 -16.08 -7.97
N GLU A 179 20.38 -16.83 -9.04
CA GLU A 179 19.35 -17.88 -9.02
C GLU A 179 19.74 -18.96 -8.00
N SER A 180 18.76 -19.33 -7.16
CA SER A 180 18.92 -20.41 -6.15
C SER A 180 18.60 -21.77 -6.73
#